data_aeaa01f4ba8e121e33b78dc7be8f6371
#
_entry.id   aeaa01f4ba8e121e33b78dc7be8f6371
#
_cell.length_a   1.000
_cell.length_b   1.000
_cell.length_c   1.000
_cell.angle_alpha   90.00
_cell.angle_beta   90.00
_cell.angle_gamma   90.00
#
_symmetry.space_group_name_H-M   'P 1'
#
loop_
_entity.id
_entity.type
_entity.pdbx_description
1 polymer ?
#
loop_
_entity_poly.entity_id
_entity_poly.type
_entity_poly.pdbx_seq_one_letter_code
_entity_poly.pdbx_strand_id
1 'polypeptide(L)'
;AKKVANLNSSGDRPNMMAGNISNSNIWNDKDKATHLEVEKMFTEMVGWAVDEGADMLIGETFYYAEEAYKALEVMQKTGLPSVITIAPMAENIMRDGVGIVDTCKELEQRGGQVVGMNCFRGPPTMLPYIKEIRNALKCHIAALPITYRTTEKNPTFFNLPDNNGCGCPTPHQTTFPTALDPMQVNRYEMGKFMKECFDLGINYLGVCCGANPMLIRETAHAVGLTVPASKYKEKMSNHFMYGTNKRIPKHMKDYGDK
;
A
#
# COMPACT_ATOMS: atom_id res chain seq x y z
N ALA A 1 -9.27 10.53 -14.70
CA ALA A 1 -9.66 9.59 -13.64
C ALA A 1 -11.18 9.51 -13.50
N LYS A 2 -11.92 10.62 -13.29
CA LYS A 2 -13.38 10.63 -13.04
C LYS A 2 -14.21 9.94 -14.13
N LYS A 3 -13.90 10.18 -15.43
CA LYS A 3 -14.56 9.49 -16.54
C LYS A 3 -14.41 7.97 -16.47
N VAL A 4 -13.22 7.48 -16.09
CA VAL A 4 -12.94 6.02 -15.95
C VAL A 4 -13.68 5.44 -14.76
N ALA A 5 -13.68 6.15 -13.63
CA ALA A 5 -14.44 5.75 -12.46
C ALA A 5 -15.93 5.58 -12.79
N ASN A 6 -16.53 6.57 -13.44
CA ASN A 6 -17.95 6.55 -13.82
C ASN A 6 -18.30 5.44 -14.82
N LEU A 7 -17.41 5.15 -15.79
CA LEU A 7 -17.62 4.10 -16.79
C LEU A 7 -17.62 2.69 -16.20
N ASN A 8 -16.92 2.49 -15.07
CA ASN A 8 -16.77 1.18 -14.44
C ASN A 8 -17.55 1.03 -13.15
N SER A 9 -18.30 2.05 -12.74
CA SER A 9 -19.20 1.98 -11.59
C SER A 9 -20.37 1.06 -11.88
N SER A 10 -20.73 0.21 -10.92
CA SER A 10 -21.88 -0.70 -11.03
C SER A 10 -22.64 -0.77 -9.72
N GLY A 11 -23.95 -0.53 -9.77
CA GLY A 11 -24.87 -0.74 -8.66
C GLY A 11 -24.43 -0.06 -7.35
N ASP A 12 -24.44 -0.80 -6.25
CA ASP A 12 -24.17 -0.33 -4.90
C ASP A 12 -22.67 -0.09 -4.60
N ARG A 13 -21.80 -0.23 -5.60
CA ARG A 13 -20.34 -0.07 -5.46
C ARG A 13 -19.80 0.92 -6.48
N PRO A 14 -19.92 2.23 -6.22
CA PRO A 14 -19.34 3.22 -7.11
C PRO A 14 -17.82 3.17 -7.06
N ASN A 15 -17.18 3.29 -8.21
CA ASN A 15 -15.76 3.56 -8.25
C ASN A 15 -15.53 5.04 -7.95
N MET A 16 -14.64 5.33 -7.03
CA MET A 16 -14.35 6.68 -6.57
C MET A 16 -13.04 7.18 -7.19
N MET A 17 -12.99 8.46 -7.48
CA MET A 17 -11.77 9.17 -7.85
C MET A 17 -11.20 9.84 -6.60
N ALA A 18 -9.96 9.51 -6.26
CA ALA A 18 -9.23 10.14 -5.17
C ALA A 18 -8.28 11.22 -5.69
N GLY A 19 -8.29 12.39 -5.06
CA GLY A 19 -7.21 13.36 -5.16
C GLY A 19 -6.05 12.93 -4.27
N ASN A 20 -4.83 12.98 -4.78
CA ASN A 20 -3.64 12.48 -4.08
C ASN A 20 -2.69 13.60 -3.71
N ILE A 21 -2.20 13.58 -2.48
CA ILE A 21 -1.03 14.32 -2.02
C ILE A 21 -0.07 13.36 -1.30
N SER A 22 1.21 13.68 -1.31
CA SER A 22 2.23 12.88 -0.60
C SER A 22 3.25 13.79 0.07
N ASN A 23 4.20 13.19 0.79
CA ASN A 23 5.30 13.93 1.41
C ASN A 23 5.96 14.90 0.42
N SER A 24 6.26 16.10 0.89
CA SER A 24 6.79 17.20 0.06
C SER A 24 8.28 17.05 -0.32
N ASN A 25 9.02 16.25 0.42
CA ASN A 25 10.50 16.14 0.39
C ASN A 25 11.26 17.42 0.80
N ILE A 26 10.58 18.50 1.15
CA ILE A 26 11.18 19.74 1.65
C ILE A 26 10.86 19.99 3.13
N TRP A 27 10.02 19.17 3.75
CA TRP A 27 9.68 19.29 5.16
C TRP A 27 10.93 19.22 6.03
N ASN A 28 11.07 20.18 6.92
CA ASN A 28 12.12 20.22 7.93
C ASN A 28 11.48 20.57 9.28
N ASP A 29 11.49 19.64 10.22
CA ASP A 29 10.91 19.78 11.55
C ASP A 29 11.47 20.99 12.34
N LYS A 30 12.67 21.45 12.00
CA LYS A 30 13.36 22.57 12.66
C LYS A 30 13.19 23.92 11.97
N ASP A 31 12.60 23.94 10.75
CA ASP A 31 12.45 25.15 9.96
C ASP A 31 10.97 25.44 9.63
N LYS A 32 10.39 26.36 10.38
CA LYS A 32 8.99 26.77 10.20
C LYS A 32 8.69 27.39 8.82
N ALA A 33 9.69 27.90 8.10
CA ALA A 33 9.47 28.43 6.76
C ALA A 33 9.06 27.30 5.81
N THR A 34 9.67 26.12 5.94
CA THR A 34 9.29 24.95 5.14
C THR A 34 7.87 24.48 5.45
N HIS A 35 7.40 24.59 6.70
CA HIS A 35 6.04 24.22 7.08
C HIS A 35 4.99 25.08 6.34
N LEU A 36 5.23 26.39 6.22
CA LEU A 36 4.33 27.30 5.50
C LEU A 36 4.35 27.02 3.99
N GLU A 37 5.52 26.71 3.45
CA GLU A 37 5.66 26.34 2.03
C GLU A 37 4.90 25.05 1.72
N VAL A 38 5.09 24.01 2.53
CA VAL A 38 4.38 22.73 2.40
C VAL A 38 2.86 22.91 2.54
N GLU A 39 2.40 23.73 3.48
CA GLU A 39 0.96 24.03 3.60
C GLU A 39 0.40 24.66 2.32
N LYS A 40 1.13 25.59 1.70
CA LYS A 40 0.72 26.18 0.42
C LYS A 40 0.69 25.13 -0.70
N MET A 41 1.71 24.29 -0.80
CA MET A 41 1.76 23.20 -1.79
C MET A 41 0.58 22.25 -1.63
N PHE A 42 0.30 21.78 -0.42
CA PHE A 42 -0.84 20.90 -0.16
C PHE A 42 -2.17 21.58 -0.46
N THR A 43 -2.32 22.86 -0.09
CA THR A 43 -3.54 23.62 -0.37
C THR A 43 -3.80 23.73 -1.87
N GLU A 44 -2.77 24.00 -2.66
CA GLU A 44 -2.86 24.08 -4.12
C GLU A 44 -3.22 22.72 -4.75
N MET A 45 -2.53 21.65 -4.36
CA MET A 45 -2.78 20.29 -4.90
C MET A 45 -4.17 19.79 -4.52
N VAL A 46 -4.61 20.03 -3.29
CA VAL A 46 -5.96 19.67 -2.83
C VAL A 46 -7.02 20.51 -3.57
N GLY A 47 -6.75 21.80 -3.82
CA GLY A 47 -7.60 22.65 -4.64
C GLY A 47 -7.81 22.07 -6.04
N TRP A 48 -6.77 21.67 -6.73
CA TRP A 48 -6.89 21.00 -8.04
C TRP A 48 -7.73 19.72 -7.99
N ALA A 49 -7.57 18.91 -6.94
CA ALA A 49 -8.36 17.71 -6.78
C ALA A 49 -9.86 17.99 -6.61
N VAL A 50 -10.19 19.01 -5.83
CA VAL A 50 -11.57 19.46 -5.63
C VAL A 50 -12.17 20.01 -6.93
N ASP A 51 -11.44 20.87 -7.63
CA ASP A 51 -11.89 21.48 -8.89
C ASP A 51 -12.16 20.42 -9.98
N GLU A 52 -11.37 19.34 -10.01
CA GLU A 52 -11.55 18.20 -10.91
C GLU A 52 -12.62 17.19 -10.42
N GLY A 53 -13.29 17.46 -9.31
CA GLY A 53 -14.40 16.68 -8.78
C GLY A 53 -13.98 15.36 -8.15
N ALA A 54 -12.90 15.34 -7.38
CA ALA A 54 -12.52 14.20 -6.57
C ALA A 54 -13.63 13.81 -5.58
N ASP A 55 -13.82 12.52 -5.38
CA ASP A 55 -14.81 11.98 -4.45
C ASP A 55 -14.25 11.89 -3.03
N MET A 56 -12.92 11.81 -2.91
CA MET A 56 -12.18 11.69 -1.67
C MET A 56 -10.74 12.18 -1.85
N LEU A 57 -10.02 12.35 -0.76
CA LEU A 57 -8.60 12.71 -0.76
C LEU A 57 -7.76 11.60 -0.12
N ILE A 58 -6.56 11.40 -0.65
CA ILE A 58 -5.55 10.50 -0.08
C ILE A 58 -4.28 11.30 0.16
N GLY A 59 -3.85 11.36 1.42
CA GLY A 59 -2.52 11.78 1.81
C GLY A 59 -1.69 10.53 2.12
N GLU A 60 -0.60 10.31 1.39
CA GLU A 60 0.15 9.05 1.49
C GLU A 60 1.66 9.23 1.55
N THR A 61 2.33 8.21 2.10
CA THR A 61 3.80 8.08 2.13
C THR A 61 4.49 9.14 2.98
N PHE A 62 3.83 9.61 4.04
CA PHE A 62 4.45 10.53 4.99
C PHE A 62 5.41 9.80 5.92
N TYR A 63 6.63 10.29 6.04
CA TYR A 63 7.65 9.78 6.96
C TYR A 63 8.04 10.76 8.07
N TYR A 64 7.45 11.96 8.10
CA TYR A 64 7.39 12.88 9.24
C TYR A 64 5.95 12.91 9.77
N ALA A 65 5.78 12.77 11.08
CA ALA A 65 4.46 12.81 11.72
C ALA A 65 3.80 14.18 11.57
N GLU A 66 4.55 15.24 11.84
CA GLU A 66 4.04 16.63 11.73
C GLU A 66 3.65 17.00 10.30
N GLU A 67 4.34 16.50 9.27
CA GLU A 67 3.95 16.71 7.88
C GLU A 67 2.62 15.99 7.56
N ALA A 68 2.43 14.76 8.07
CA ALA A 68 1.16 14.05 7.94
C ALA A 68 0.02 14.77 8.63
N TYR A 69 0.25 15.35 9.81
CA TYR A 69 -0.75 16.15 10.53
C TYR A 69 -1.14 17.40 9.73
N LYS A 70 -0.16 18.08 9.14
CA LYS A 70 -0.40 19.24 8.28
C LYS A 70 -1.19 18.86 7.03
N ALA A 71 -0.86 17.74 6.40
CA ALA A 71 -1.61 17.23 5.24
C ALA A 71 -3.07 16.96 5.60
N LEU A 72 -3.33 16.27 6.71
CA LEU A 72 -4.69 15.99 7.18
C LEU A 72 -5.47 17.27 7.43
N GLU A 73 -4.86 18.26 8.10
CA GLU A 73 -5.48 19.57 8.35
C GLU A 73 -5.95 20.26 7.06
N VAL A 74 -5.08 20.27 6.04
CA VAL A 74 -5.41 20.86 4.73
C VAL A 74 -6.54 20.10 4.03
N MET A 75 -6.46 18.76 4.02
CA MET A 75 -7.49 17.92 3.41
C MET A 75 -8.86 18.13 4.04
N GLN A 76 -8.94 18.24 5.36
CA GLN A 76 -10.19 18.43 6.10
C GLN A 76 -10.91 19.75 5.77
N LYS A 77 -10.18 20.79 5.38
CA LYS A 77 -10.78 22.10 4.97
C LYS A 77 -11.72 21.96 3.76
N THR A 78 -11.62 20.89 3.00
CA THR A 78 -12.48 20.63 1.82
C THR A 78 -13.83 19.99 2.16
N GLY A 79 -13.95 19.35 3.32
CA GLY A 79 -15.10 18.52 3.70
C GLY A 79 -15.19 17.17 2.99
N LEU A 80 -14.25 16.83 2.09
CA LEU A 80 -14.20 15.51 1.44
C LEU A 80 -13.71 14.43 2.41
N PRO A 81 -14.18 13.17 2.26
CA PRO A 81 -13.61 12.04 2.98
C PRO A 81 -12.12 11.94 2.72
N SER A 82 -11.34 11.58 3.76
CA SER A 82 -9.89 11.53 3.66
C SER A 82 -9.30 10.25 4.20
N VAL A 83 -8.28 9.76 3.49
CA VAL A 83 -7.37 8.70 3.90
C VAL A 83 -6.01 9.33 4.16
N ILE A 84 -5.37 8.99 5.28
CA ILE A 84 -4.02 9.46 5.58
C ILE A 84 -3.14 8.28 5.98
N THR A 85 -2.01 8.09 5.31
CA THR A 85 -1.12 6.96 5.55
C THR A 85 0.33 7.39 5.73
N ILE A 86 1.00 6.73 6.65
CA ILE A 86 2.40 6.93 6.98
C ILE A 86 3.27 5.82 6.41
N ALA A 87 4.51 6.14 6.15
CA ALA A 87 5.51 5.24 5.58
C ALA A 87 6.81 5.30 6.41
N PRO A 88 6.85 4.67 7.59
CA PRO A 88 8.07 4.65 8.39
C PRO A 88 9.17 3.87 7.66
N MET A 89 10.39 4.38 7.72
CA MET A 89 11.55 3.76 7.10
C MET A 89 11.98 2.47 7.85
N ALA A 90 13.25 2.15 7.92
CA ALA A 90 13.72 0.94 8.59
C ALA A 90 13.52 1.00 10.10
N GLU A 91 13.64 2.18 10.68
CA GLU A 91 13.39 2.44 12.09
C GLU A 91 11.89 2.30 12.42
N ASN A 92 11.60 2.00 13.67
CA ASN A 92 10.22 1.84 14.16
C ASN A 92 9.62 3.16 14.65
N ILE A 93 10.12 4.28 14.15
CA ILE A 93 9.71 5.64 14.46
C ILE A 93 9.63 6.47 13.19
N MET A 94 8.89 7.56 13.22
CA MET A 94 8.89 8.58 12.18
C MET A 94 10.20 9.39 12.23
N ARG A 95 10.54 10.11 11.17
CA ARG A 95 11.82 10.85 11.08
C ARG A 95 11.95 11.99 12.11
N ASP A 96 10.84 12.49 12.59
CA ASP A 96 10.74 13.47 13.69
C ASP A 96 10.68 12.81 15.07
N GLY A 97 10.95 11.51 15.19
CA GLY A 97 11.08 10.77 16.44
C GLY A 97 9.78 10.30 17.07
N VAL A 98 8.64 10.52 16.44
CA VAL A 98 7.34 10.06 16.94
C VAL A 98 7.13 8.57 16.61
N GLY A 99 6.59 7.80 17.56
CA GLY A 99 6.27 6.38 17.35
C GLY A 99 5.19 6.17 16.29
N ILE A 100 5.27 5.07 15.54
CA ILE A 100 4.33 4.74 14.46
C ILE A 100 2.88 4.73 14.97
N VAL A 101 2.62 4.01 16.06
CA VAL A 101 1.26 3.89 16.62
C VAL A 101 0.79 5.23 17.21
N ASP A 102 1.68 5.99 17.84
CA ASP A 102 1.33 7.29 18.40
C ASP A 102 1.05 8.33 17.31
N THR A 103 1.78 8.28 16.20
CA THR A 103 1.44 9.09 15.01
C THR A 103 0.02 8.78 14.51
N CYS A 104 -0.32 7.50 14.42
CA CYS A 104 -1.66 7.09 13.98
C CYS A 104 -2.76 7.50 14.97
N LYS A 105 -2.51 7.40 16.30
CA LYS A 105 -3.45 7.89 17.32
C LYS A 105 -3.71 9.39 17.21
N GLU A 106 -2.65 10.16 17.03
CA GLU A 106 -2.77 11.61 16.86
C GLU A 106 -3.53 11.96 15.58
N LEU A 107 -3.29 11.25 14.46
CA LEU A 107 -4.07 11.41 13.23
C LEU A 107 -5.57 11.12 13.47
N GLU A 108 -5.90 10.07 14.21
CA GLU A 108 -7.28 9.77 14.59
C GLU A 108 -7.88 10.88 15.46
N GLN A 109 -7.17 11.35 16.49
CA GLN A 109 -7.61 12.42 17.39
C GLN A 109 -7.86 13.73 16.65
N ARG A 110 -7.09 14.01 15.60
CA ARG A 110 -7.28 15.15 14.68
C ARG A 110 -8.41 14.91 13.67
N GLY A 111 -9.16 13.82 13.78
CA GLY A 111 -10.31 13.53 12.94
C GLY A 111 -10.00 12.75 11.66
N GLY A 112 -8.87 12.07 11.57
CA GLY A 112 -8.56 11.14 10.47
C GLY A 112 -9.59 10.01 10.41
N GLN A 113 -10.31 9.91 9.30
CA GLN A 113 -11.38 8.93 9.11
C GLN A 113 -10.85 7.56 8.74
N VAL A 114 -9.80 7.52 7.92
CA VAL A 114 -9.05 6.33 7.54
C VAL A 114 -7.57 6.61 7.75
N VAL A 115 -6.95 5.88 8.67
CA VAL A 115 -5.55 6.07 9.07
C VAL A 115 -4.80 4.75 8.90
N GLY A 116 -3.52 4.78 8.51
CA GLY A 116 -2.77 3.53 8.40
C GLY A 116 -1.41 3.68 7.79
N MET A 117 -0.98 2.63 7.10
CA MET A 117 0.35 2.57 6.51
C MET A 117 0.31 2.25 5.02
N ASN A 118 1.21 2.88 4.29
CA ASN A 118 1.49 2.49 2.90
C ASN A 118 2.99 2.46 2.64
N CYS A 119 3.38 1.84 1.54
CA CYS A 119 4.74 1.86 0.99
C CYS A 119 5.84 1.35 1.94
N PHE A 120 7.08 1.43 1.51
CA PHE A 120 8.37 1.05 2.11
C PHE A 120 8.46 -0.38 2.62
N ARG A 121 7.44 -0.89 3.31
CA ARG A 121 7.41 -2.22 3.94
C ARG A 121 6.54 -3.19 3.13
N GLY A 122 7.05 -4.39 2.93
CA GLY A 122 6.26 -5.48 2.36
C GLY A 122 5.32 -6.13 3.38
N PRO A 123 4.49 -7.09 2.93
CA PRO A 123 3.52 -7.76 3.78
C PRO A 123 4.05 -8.26 5.13
N PRO A 124 5.20 -8.97 5.20
CA PRO A 124 5.68 -9.52 6.47
C PRO A 124 6.07 -8.46 7.50
N THR A 125 6.63 -7.33 7.03
CA THR A 125 7.17 -6.30 7.91
C THR A 125 6.19 -5.16 8.17
N MET A 126 5.08 -5.10 7.43
CA MET A 126 3.98 -4.17 7.70
C MET A 126 2.96 -4.75 8.69
N LEU A 127 2.64 -6.03 8.57
CA LEU A 127 1.56 -6.69 9.32
C LEU A 127 1.64 -6.52 10.85
N PRO A 128 2.81 -6.63 11.51
CA PRO A 128 2.90 -6.40 12.96
C PRO A 128 2.38 -5.03 13.37
N TYR A 129 2.79 -3.97 12.66
CA TYR A 129 2.33 -2.60 12.94
C TYR A 129 0.85 -2.40 12.66
N ILE A 130 0.33 -2.98 11.58
CA ILE A 130 -1.11 -2.93 11.29
C ILE A 130 -1.92 -3.54 12.43
N LYS A 131 -1.46 -4.64 13.04
CA LYS A 131 -2.08 -5.25 14.23
C LYS A 131 -2.07 -4.29 15.42
N GLU A 132 -0.94 -3.66 15.70
CA GLU A 132 -0.79 -2.70 16.80
C GLU A 132 -1.68 -1.47 16.56
N ILE A 133 -1.67 -0.91 15.35
CA ILE A 133 -2.52 0.21 14.95
C ILE A 133 -4.00 -0.17 15.13
N ARG A 134 -4.44 -1.35 14.65
CA ARG A 134 -5.83 -1.79 14.79
C ARG A 134 -6.26 -1.91 16.25
N ASN A 135 -5.38 -2.39 17.11
CA ASN A 135 -5.67 -2.51 18.54
C ASN A 135 -5.76 -1.14 19.25
N ALA A 136 -5.08 -0.14 18.72
CA ALA A 136 -4.98 1.18 19.35
C ALA A 136 -6.04 2.18 18.86
N LEU A 137 -6.55 2.03 17.63
CA LEU A 137 -7.45 2.99 16.97
C LEU A 137 -8.85 2.42 16.82
N LYS A 138 -9.84 3.32 16.70
CA LYS A 138 -11.25 3.00 16.44
C LYS A 138 -11.67 3.32 15.00
N CYS A 139 -11.00 4.27 14.35
CA CYS A 139 -11.27 4.65 12.96
C CYS A 139 -11.01 3.51 11.98
N HIS A 140 -11.31 3.73 10.71
CA HIS A 140 -10.96 2.79 9.66
C HIS A 140 -9.45 2.73 9.46
N ILE A 141 -8.94 1.53 9.16
CA ILE A 141 -7.49 1.33 8.98
C ILE A 141 -7.19 1.02 7.53
N ALA A 142 -6.09 1.65 7.04
CA ALA A 142 -5.52 1.42 5.73
C ALA A 142 -4.27 0.55 5.81
N ALA A 143 -4.15 -0.45 4.92
CA ALA A 143 -2.96 -1.28 4.75
C ALA A 143 -2.63 -1.43 3.25
N LEU A 144 -1.57 -0.76 2.81
CA LEU A 144 -1.12 -0.75 1.42
C LEU A 144 0.38 -1.06 1.32
N PRO A 145 0.80 -2.34 1.50
CA PRO A 145 2.21 -2.72 1.44
C PRO A 145 2.78 -2.53 0.04
N ILE A 146 4.11 -2.43 -0.04
CA ILE A 146 4.80 -2.69 -1.29
C ILE A 146 4.68 -4.17 -1.66
N THR A 147 4.93 -4.49 -2.90
CA THR A 147 4.78 -5.87 -3.40
C THR A 147 6.09 -6.67 -3.38
N TYR A 148 7.01 -6.32 -2.50
CA TYR A 148 8.31 -6.99 -2.39
C TYR A 148 8.45 -7.72 -1.05
N ARG A 149 9.21 -8.83 -1.06
CA ARG A 149 9.52 -9.61 0.15
C ARG A 149 10.54 -8.88 1.00
N THR A 150 10.09 -8.38 2.12
CA THR A 150 10.93 -7.75 3.15
C THR A 150 11.09 -8.70 4.33
N THR A 151 12.11 -8.47 5.15
CA THR A 151 12.43 -9.28 6.34
C THR A 151 12.70 -8.37 7.52
N GLU A 152 12.70 -8.88 8.73
CA GLU A 152 13.05 -8.10 9.92
C GLU A 152 14.43 -7.43 9.80
N LYS A 153 15.40 -8.12 9.20
CA LYS A 153 16.74 -7.58 8.95
C LYS A 153 16.73 -6.48 7.89
N ASN A 154 15.89 -6.62 6.87
CA ASN A 154 15.75 -5.68 5.76
C ASN A 154 14.27 -5.30 5.64
N PRO A 155 13.77 -4.41 6.52
CA PRO A 155 12.33 -4.21 6.68
C PRO A 155 11.70 -3.35 5.57
N THR A 156 12.53 -2.69 4.75
CA THR A 156 12.06 -1.87 3.61
C THR A 156 12.70 -2.32 2.31
N PHE A 157 12.06 -1.99 1.18
CA PHE A 157 12.59 -2.35 -0.13
C PHE A 157 13.90 -1.64 -0.50
N PHE A 158 14.25 -0.56 0.17
CA PHE A 158 15.52 0.14 -0.03
C PHE A 158 16.75 -0.68 0.41
N ASN A 159 16.55 -1.59 1.37
CA ASN A 159 17.62 -2.34 2.02
C ASN A 159 17.70 -3.80 1.56
N LEU A 160 16.89 -4.22 0.61
CA LEU A 160 16.90 -5.61 0.11
C LEU A 160 18.23 -5.89 -0.59
N PRO A 161 18.99 -6.94 -0.16
CA PRO A 161 20.30 -7.22 -0.71
C PRO A 161 20.20 -7.82 -2.10
N ASP A 162 21.13 -7.47 -2.97
CA ASP A 162 21.37 -8.16 -4.23
C ASP A 162 22.39 -9.31 -4.03
N ASN A 163 21.92 -10.42 -3.50
CA ASN A 163 22.75 -11.55 -3.16
C ASN A 163 23.39 -12.24 -4.39
N ASN A 164 22.85 -12.03 -5.57
CA ASN A 164 23.28 -12.71 -6.78
C ASN A 164 24.11 -11.83 -7.72
N GLY A 165 24.24 -10.55 -7.40
CA GLY A 165 24.94 -9.60 -8.24
C GLY A 165 24.30 -9.49 -9.63
N CYS A 166 23.22 -8.76 -9.76
CA CYS A 166 22.55 -8.58 -11.06
C CYS A 166 23.40 -7.82 -12.09
N GLY A 167 24.60 -7.37 -11.72
CA GLY A 167 25.42 -6.49 -12.52
C GLY A 167 24.92 -5.03 -12.58
N CYS A 168 23.87 -4.72 -11.84
CA CYS A 168 23.36 -3.36 -11.75
C CYS A 168 24.29 -2.50 -10.88
N PRO A 169 24.66 -1.29 -11.31
CA PRO A 169 25.51 -0.41 -10.53
C PRO A 169 24.73 0.23 -9.38
N THR A 170 24.29 -0.60 -8.43
CA THR A 170 23.62 -0.09 -7.23
C THR A 170 24.61 0.20 -6.13
N PRO A 171 24.55 1.36 -5.47
CA PRO A 171 25.32 1.59 -4.26
C PRO A 171 24.97 0.53 -3.22
N HIS A 172 25.96 0.05 -2.47
CA HIS A 172 25.78 -0.85 -1.36
C HIS A 172 25.24 -2.26 -1.68
N GLN A 173 25.28 -2.72 -2.95
CA GLN A 173 24.81 -4.05 -3.36
C GLN A 173 23.35 -4.32 -2.96
N THR A 174 22.49 -3.32 -3.12
CA THR A 174 21.05 -3.45 -2.89
C THR A 174 20.30 -3.64 -4.21
N THR A 175 19.13 -4.26 -4.17
CA THR A 175 18.26 -4.44 -5.35
C THR A 175 17.55 -3.16 -5.76
N PHE A 176 17.38 -2.21 -4.84
CA PHE A 176 16.78 -0.92 -5.15
C PHE A 176 17.79 0.01 -5.85
N PRO A 177 17.38 0.75 -6.90
CA PRO A 177 16.03 0.80 -7.49
C PRO A 177 15.83 -0.14 -8.69
N THR A 178 16.84 -0.80 -9.21
CA THR A 178 16.88 -1.37 -10.57
C THR A 178 16.70 -2.87 -10.67
N ALA A 179 16.72 -3.61 -9.56
CA ALA A 179 16.72 -5.08 -9.52
C ALA A 179 15.71 -5.66 -8.53
N LEU A 180 14.53 -5.07 -8.42
CA LEU A 180 13.50 -5.47 -7.46
C LEU A 180 12.63 -6.65 -7.93
N ASP A 181 12.63 -7.00 -9.21
CA ASP A 181 11.77 -8.04 -9.76
C ASP A 181 11.89 -9.40 -9.05
N PRO A 182 13.09 -9.91 -8.72
CA PRO A 182 13.22 -11.18 -8.00
C PRO A 182 12.63 -11.16 -6.59
N MET A 183 12.45 -9.98 -6.02
CA MET A 183 11.90 -9.81 -4.67
C MET A 183 10.39 -9.73 -4.65
N GLN A 184 9.71 -9.69 -5.81
CA GLN A 184 8.27 -9.52 -5.88
C GLN A 184 7.53 -10.70 -5.21
N VAL A 185 6.56 -10.38 -4.35
CA VAL A 185 5.65 -11.36 -3.76
C VAL A 185 4.75 -11.95 -4.84
N ASN A 186 4.42 -13.21 -4.70
CA ASN A 186 3.42 -13.81 -5.56
C ASN A 186 1.99 -13.50 -5.07
N ARG A 187 1.00 -13.83 -5.88
CA ARG A 187 -0.42 -13.59 -5.58
C ARG A 187 -0.92 -14.28 -4.31
N TYR A 188 -0.38 -15.45 -3.98
CA TYR A 188 -0.79 -16.20 -2.79
C TYR A 188 -0.28 -15.55 -1.50
N GLU A 189 0.97 -15.06 -1.52
CA GLU A 189 1.55 -14.32 -0.40
C GLU A 189 0.74 -13.04 -0.15
N MET A 190 0.41 -12.30 -1.22
CA MET A 190 -0.39 -11.09 -1.10
C MET A 190 -1.82 -11.42 -0.65
N GLY A 191 -2.46 -12.43 -1.23
CA GLY A 191 -3.81 -12.86 -0.82
C GLY A 191 -3.87 -13.26 0.64
N LYS A 192 -2.85 -13.96 1.16
CA LYS A 192 -2.76 -14.32 2.58
C LYS A 192 -2.69 -13.08 3.47
N PHE A 193 -1.82 -12.13 3.15
CA PHE A 193 -1.70 -10.87 3.89
C PHE A 193 -3.04 -10.10 3.89
N MET A 194 -3.66 -9.94 2.73
CA MET A 194 -4.92 -9.21 2.60
C MET A 194 -6.07 -9.87 3.37
N LYS A 195 -6.12 -11.22 3.34
CA LYS A 195 -7.11 -11.98 4.12
C LYS A 195 -6.89 -11.79 5.62
N GLU A 196 -5.65 -11.84 6.08
CA GLU A 196 -5.33 -11.63 7.50
C GLU A 196 -5.68 -10.21 7.95
N CYS A 197 -5.36 -9.20 7.14
CA CYS A 197 -5.79 -7.83 7.41
C CYS A 197 -7.32 -7.70 7.46
N PHE A 198 -8.02 -8.29 6.50
CA PHE A 198 -9.49 -8.24 6.46
C PHE A 198 -10.13 -8.90 7.69
N ASP A 199 -9.60 -10.04 8.13
CA ASP A 199 -10.07 -10.75 9.33
C ASP A 199 -9.83 -9.95 10.62
N LEU A 200 -8.85 -9.05 10.63
CA LEU A 200 -8.62 -8.08 11.71
C LEU A 200 -9.54 -6.86 11.64
N GLY A 201 -10.45 -6.80 10.66
CA GLY A 201 -11.33 -5.66 10.46
C GLY A 201 -10.68 -4.46 9.74
N ILE A 202 -9.56 -4.68 9.05
CA ILE A 202 -8.94 -3.68 8.18
C ILE A 202 -9.73 -3.63 6.87
N ASN A 203 -10.26 -2.49 6.51
CA ASN A 203 -11.23 -2.36 5.42
C ASN A 203 -10.81 -1.41 4.29
N TYR A 204 -9.66 -0.76 4.39
CA TYR A 204 -9.03 -0.05 3.28
C TYR A 204 -7.77 -0.81 2.86
N LEU A 205 -7.90 -1.64 1.84
CA LEU A 205 -6.87 -2.59 1.40
C LEU A 205 -6.44 -2.30 -0.03
N GLY A 206 -5.14 -2.31 -0.26
CA GLY A 206 -4.56 -2.10 -1.56
C GLY A 206 -3.07 -2.45 -1.58
N VAL A 207 -2.37 -2.02 -2.60
CA VAL A 207 -0.93 -2.20 -2.73
C VAL A 207 -0.28 -0.88 -3.17
N CYS A 208 0.98 -0.70 -2.82
CA CYS A 208 1.79 0.45 -3.20
C CYS A 208 2.80 0.06 -4.30
N CYS A 209 4.06 0.45 -4.19
CA CYS A 209 5.11 0.21 -5.18
C CYS A 209 5.20 -1.25 -5.63
N GLY A 210 5.40 -1.46 -6.94
CA GLY A 210 5.41 -2.78 -7.56
C GLY A 210 4.02 -3.36 -7.86
N ALA A 211 2.95 -2.56 -7.69
CA ALA A 211 1.57 -2.95 -7.95
C ALA A 211 1.39 -3.52 -9.36
N ASN A 212 0.57 -4.57 -9.45
CA ASN A 212 0.11 -5.10 -10.73
C ASN A 212 -1.34 -5.59 -10.62
N PRO A 213 -2.06 -5.70 -11.76
CA PRO A 213 -3.48 -6.08 -11.77
C PRO A 213 -3.77 -7.44 -11.12
N MET A 214 -2.84 -8.39 -11.17
CA MET A 214 -3.03 -9.71 -10.55
C MET A 214 -3.10 -9.61 -9.03
N LEU A 215 -2.27 -8.77 -8.40
CA LEU A 215 -2.28 -8.59 -6.95
C LEU A 215 -3.55 -7.88 -6.48
N ILE A 216 -4.05 -6.91 -7.24
CA ILE A 216 -5.34 -6.24 -6.94
C ILE A 216 -6.50 -7.25 -7.05
N ARG A 217 -6.51 -8.11 -8.08
CA ARG A 217 -7.49 -9.18 -8.18
C ARG A 217 -7.46 -10.12 -6.98
N GLU A 218 -6.27 -10.54 -6.55
CA GLU A 218 -6.13 -11.42 -5.39
C GLU A 218 -6.51 -10.71 -4.08
N THR A 219 -6.30 -9.41 -3.96
CA THR A 219 -6.84 -8.62 -2.84
C THR A 219 -8.36 -8.70 -2.82
N ALA A 220 -9.02 -8.50 -3.96
CA ALA A 220 -10.47 -8.63 -4.06
C ALA A 220 -10.95 -10.05 -3.68
N HIS A 221 -10.28 -11.10 -4.17
CA HIS A 221 -10.61 -12.49 -3.81
C HIS A 221 -10.43 -12.78 -2.32
N ALA A 222 -9.37 -12.22 -1.72
CA ALA A 222 -9.07 -12.43 -0.29
C ALA A 222 -10.19 -11.90 0.62
N VAL A 223 -10.92 -10.87 0.17
CA VAL A 223 -12.06 -10.29 0.89
C VAL A 223 -13.42 -10.79 0.39
N GLY A 224 -13.42 -11.89 -0.38
CA GLY A 224 -14.65 -12.55 -0.84
C GLY A 224 -15.32 -11.92 -2.05
N LEU A 225 -14.65 -10.99 -2.75
CA LEU A 225 -15.20 -10.34 -3.94
C LEU A 225 -14.89 -11.14 -5.21
N THR A 226 -15.88 -11.26 -6.09
CA THR A 226 -15.68 -11.72 -7.47
C THR A 226 -15.71 -10.51 -8.40
N VAL A 227 -14.62 -10.30 -9.12
CA VAL A 227 -14.46 -9.17 -10.04
C VAL A 227 -14.43 -9.67 -11.49
N PRO A 228 -14.68 -8.82 -12.51
CA PRO A 228 -14.65 -9.25 -13.91
C PRO A 228 -13.35 -9.95 -14.32
N ALA A 229 -12.22 -9.55 -13.73
CA ALA A 229 -10.91 -10.17 -13.95
C ALA A 229 -10.76 -11.57 -13.32
N SER A 230 -11.72 -12.03 -12.48
CA SER A 230 -11.69 -13.38 -11.88
C SER A 230 -11.74 -14.49 -12.94
N LYS A 231 -12.26 -14.22 -14.13
CA LYS A 231 -12.22 -15.16 -15.26
C LYS A 231 -10.81 -15.55 -15.72
N TYR A 232 -9.82 -14.72 -15.40
CA TYR A 232 -8.41 -14.98 -15.70
C TYR A 232 -7.65 -15.65 -14.53
N LYS A 233 -8.35 -16.03 -13.46
CA LYS A 233 -7.74 -16.79 -12.39
C LYS A 233 -7.31 -18.16 -12.92
N GLU A 234 -6.13 -18.58 -12.53
CA GLU A 234 -5.59 -19.88 -12.92
C GLU A 234 -6.46 -21.03 -12.37
N LYS A 235 -6.53 -22.09 -13.15
CA LYS A 235 -7.13 -23.38 -12.74
C LYS A 235 -6.00 -24.39 -12.61
N MET A 236 -5.46 -24.54 -11.41
CA MET A 236 -4.33 -25.43 -11.16
C MET A 236 -4.62 -26.90 -11.54
N SER A 237 -5.89 -27.32 -11.54
CA SER A 237 -6.29 -28.62 -12.08
C SER A 237 -5.92 -28.83 -13.56
N ASN A 238 -5.74 -27.77 -14.31
CA ASN A 238 -5.31 -27.81 -15.71
C ASN A 238 -3.80 -27.59 -15.90
N HIS A 239 -3.03 -27.46 -14.82
CA HIS A 239 -1.57 -27.27 -14.92
C HIS A 239 -0.96 -28.50 -15.60
N PHE A 240 -0.03 -28.25 -16.53
CA PHE A 240 0.51 -29.30 -17.40
C PHE A 240 1.36 -30.37 -16.67
N MET A 241 1.88 -30.08 -15.46
CA MET A 241 2.60 -31.03 -14.61
C MET A 241 1.80 -31.41 -13.35
N TYR A 242 1.34 -30.41 -12.58
CA TYR A 242 0.73 -30.61 -11.27
C TYR A 242 -0.80 -30.71 -11.30
N GLY A 243 -1.40 -30.64 -12.47
CA GLY A 243 -2.84 -30.66 -12.61
C GLY A 243 -3.44 -32.07 -12.39
N THR A 244 -4.73 -32.08 -12.11
CA THR A 244 -5.52 -33.29 -11.91
C THR A 244 -6.27 -33.72 -13.17
N ASN A 245 -6.14 -32.99 -14.27
CA ASN A 245 -6.81 -33.30 -15.53
C ASN A 245 -6.30 -34.63 -16.09
N LYS A 246 -7.23 -35.54 -16.42
CA LYS A 246 -6.91 -36.86 -16.99
C LYS A 246 -6.18 -36.81 -18.33
N ARG A 247 -6.24 -35.69 -19.05
CA ARG A 247 -5.55 -35.49 -20.34
C ARG A 247 -4.06 -35.18 -20.19
N ILE A 248 -3.57 -34.92 -18.97
CA ILE A 248 -2.14 -34.63 -18.75
C ILE A 248 -1.34 -35.92 -18.98
N PRO A 249 -0.34 -35.93 -19.88
CA PRO A 249 0.49 -37.10 -20.15
C PRO A 249 1.19 -37.61 -18.89
N LYS A 250 1.31 -38.94 -18.76
CA LYS A 250 1.90 -39.57 -17.57
C LYS A 250 3.31 -39.04 -17.29
N HIS A 251 4.16 -38.94 -18.31
CA HIS A 251 5.54 -38.48 -18.16
C HIS A 251 5.66 -37.05 -17.59
N MET A 252 4.67 -36.20 -17.85
CA MET A 252 4.63 -34.86 -17.27
C MET A 252 4.28 -34.88 -15.77
N LYS A 253 3.36 -35.76 -15.38
CA LYS A 253 3.04 -35.97 -13.96
C LYS A 253 4.23 -36.58 -13.21
N ASP A 254 4.81 -37.62 -13.78
CA ASP A 254 5.99 -38.30 -13.20
C ASP A 254 7.19 -37.33 -13.03
N TYR A 255 7.32 -36.33 -13.89
CA TYR A 255 8.33 -35.27 -13.77
C TYR A 255 8.00 -34.27 -12.66
N GLY A 256 6.72 -33.92 -12.48
CA GLY A 256 6.26 -33.02 -11.44
C GLY A 256 6.35 -33.60 -10.02
N ASP A 257 6.35 -34.93 -9.91
CA ASP A 257 6.43 -35.67 -8.64
C ASP A 257 7.87 -35.90 -8.16
N LYS A 258 8.88 -35.54 -8.95
CA LYS A 258 10.32 -35.62 -8.61
C LYS A 258 10.82 -34.37 -7.94
#